data_223debeff624afaa53e3352e5c80b8fd
#
_entry.id   223debeff624afaa53e3352e5c80b8fd
#
_cell.length_a   1.000
_cell.length_b   1.000
_cell.length_c   1.000
_cell.angle_alpha   90.00
_cell.angle_beta   90.00
_cell.angle_gamma   90.00
#
_symmetry.space_group_name_H-M   'P 1'
#
loop_
_entity.id
_entity.type
_entity.pdbx_description
1 polymer ?
#
loop_
_entity_poly.entity_id
_entity_poly.type
_entity_poly.pdbx_seq_one_letter_code
_entity_poly.pdbx_strand_id
1 'polypeptide(L)' 'MCDVCDRLDEEIAHYRKVMSAMTDQLTIDRITALVAELEAKKVALHPERK' A
#
# COMPACT_ATOMS: atom_id res chain seq x y z
N MET A 1 -11.44 9.01 12.83
CA MET A 1 -11.10 8.04 11.80
C MET A 1 -11.08 8.68 10.45
N CYS A 2 -10.24 8.21 9.59
CA CYS A 2 -10.05 8.81 8.27
C CYS A 2 -10.48 7.80 7.22
N ASP A 3 -11.53 8.13 6.48
CA ASP A 3 -12.01 7.24 5.43
C ASP A 3 -10.94 7.02 4.38
N VAL A 4 -10.15 8.05 4.07
CA VAL A 4 -9.09 7.92 3.08
C VAL A 4 -8.02 6.96 3.59
N CYS A 5 -7.66 7.06 4.86
CA CYS A 5 -6.68 6.15 5.43
C CYS A 5 -7.18 4.72 5.42
N ASP A 6 -8.44 4.51 5.76
CA ASP A 6 -9.01 3.17 5.73
C ASP A 6 -8.95 2.60 4.32
N ARG A 7 -9.28 3.40 3.33
CA ARG A 7 -9.23 2.96 1.94
C ARG A 7 -7.81 2.62 1.52
N LEU A 8 -6.86 3.45 1.91
CA LEU A 8 -5.46 3.19 1.58
C LEU A 8 -4.98 1.91 2.24
N ASP A 9 -5.36 1.69 3.50
CA ASP A 9 -5.01 0.46 4.19
C ASP A 9 -5.57 -0.76 3.48
N GLU A 10 -6.82 -0.67 3.02
CA GLU A 10 -7.43 -1.78 2.31
C GLU A 10 -6.68 -2.07 1.01
N GLU A 11 -6.30 -1.03 0.30
CA GLU A 11 -5.56 -1.22 -0.94
C GLU A 11 -4.20 -1.84 -0.68
N ILE A 12 -3.52 -1.37 0.35
CA ILE A 12 -2.22 -1.93 0.70
C ILE A 12 -2.35 -3.41 1.05
N ALA A 13 -3.33 -3.75 1.87
CA ALA A 13 -3.56 -5.14 2.24
C ALA A 13 -3.88 -6.00 1.03
N HIS A 14 -4.68 -5.46 0.11
CA HIS A 14 -5.03 -6.18 -1.11
C HIS A 14 -3.79 -6.46 -1.94
N TYR A 15 -2.96 -5.45 -2.14
CA TYR A 15 -1.75 -5.62 -2.95
C TYR A 15 -0.77 -6.59 -2.30
N ARG A 16 -0.66 -6.53 -0.98
CA ARG A 16 0.23 -7.47 -0.29
C ARG A 16 -0.26 -8.91 -0.44
N LYS A 17 -1.57 -9.09 -0.40
CA LYS A 17 -2.14 -10.41 -0.58
C LYS A 17 -1.87 -10.92 -2.00
N VAL A 18 -2.08 -10.05 -2.99
CA VAL A 18 -1.79 -10.42 -4.37
C VAL A 18 -0.31 -10.76 -4.53
N MET A 19 0.54 -9.96 -3.90
CA MET A 19 1.98 -10.16 -4.01
C MET A 19 2.40 -11.52 -3.46
N SER A 20 1.80 -11.94 -2.36
CA SER A 20 2.17 -13.21 -1.75
C SER A 20 1.77 -14.40 -2.62
N ALA A 21 0.81 -14.20 -3.52
CA ALA A 21 0.39 -15.24 -4.45
C ALA A 21 1.12 -15.18 -5.78
N MET A 22 1.95 -14.15 -5.98
CA MET A 22 2.66 -13.97 -7.23
C MET A 22 4.02 -14.63 -7.20
N THR A 23 4.43 -15.12 -8.37
CA THR A 23 5.79 -15.65 -8.54
C THR A 23 6.58 -14.83 -9.55
N ASP A 24 5.94 -13.85 -10.17
CA ASP A 24 6.58 -13.02 -11.20
C ASP A 24 7.27 -11.84 -10.54
N GLN A 25 8.59 -11.83 -10.60
CA GLN A 25 9.39 -10.80 -9.94
C GLN A 25 9.05 -9.40 -10.47
N LEU A 26 8.82 -9.28 -11.77
CA LEU A 26 8.51 -7.99 -12.35
C LEU A 26 7.21 -7.42 -11.78
N THR A 27 6.19 -8.27 -11.67
CA THR A 27 4.92 -7.84 -11.10
C THR A 27 5.09 -7.50 -9.62
N ILE A 28 5.87 -8.30 -8.90
CA ILE A 28 6.12 -8.05 -7.48
C ILE A 28 6.79 -6.68 -7.32
N ASP A 29 7.78 -6.38 -8.16
CA ASP A 29 8.46 -5.09 -8.08
C ASP A 29 7.50 -3.94 -8.30
N ARG A 30 6.60 -4.07 -9.27
CA ARG A 30 5.65 -3.01 -9.56
C ARG A 30 4.68 -2.80 -8.40
N ILE A 31 4.17 -3.90 -7.84
CA ILE A 31 3.24 -3.80 -6.74
C ILE A 31 3.93 -3.24 -5.51
N THR A 32 5.18 -3.61 -5.29
CA THR A 32 5.95 -3.06 -4.17
C THR A 32 6.06 -1.54 -4.30
N ALA A 33 6.31 -1.05 -5.51
CA ALA A 33 6.39 0.40 -5.72
C ALA A 33 5.04 1.06 -5.45
N LEU A 34 3.95 0.44 -5.87
CA LEU A 34 2.62 0.98 -5.61
C LEU A 34 2.33 1.05 -4.11
N VAL A 35 2.66 -0.01 -3.39
CA VAL A 35 2.45 -0.04 -1.95
C VAL A 35 3.26 1.07 -1.28
N ALA A 36 4.49 1.27 -1.71
CA ALA A 36 5.32 2.33 -1.15
C ALA A 36 4.68 3.70 -1.38
N GLU A 37 4.10 3.92 -2.56
CA GLU A 37 3.43 5.18 -2.83
C GLU A 37 2.20 5.36 -1.97
N LEU A 38 1.43 4.29 -1.77
CA LEU A 38 0.25 4.36 -0.93
C LEU A 38 0.62 4.68 0.51
N GLU A 39 1.67 4.07 1.00
CA GLU A 39 2.14 4.35 2.36
C GLU A 39 2.63 5.78 2.48
N ALA A 40 3.29 6.30 1.46
CA ALA A 40 3.73 7.68 1.47
C ALA A 40 2.53 8.62 1.52
N LYS A 41 1.46 8.30 0.82
CA LYS A 41 0.25 9.11 0.88
C LYS A 41 -0.35 9.11 2.28
N LYS A 42 -0.34 7.98 2.95
CA LYS A 42 -0.85 7.90 4.32
C LYS A 42 -0.05 8.81 5.23
N VAL A 43 1.26 8.76 5.11
CA VAL A 43 2.12 9.60 5.94
C VAL A 43 1.86 11.07 5.65
N ALA A 44 1.66 11.42 4.38
CA ALA A 44 1.39 12.80 4.02
C ALA A 44 0.07 13.29 4.60
N LEU A 45 -0.93 12.40 4.69
CA LEU A 45 -2.22 12.77 5.24
C LEU A 45 -2.17 12.93 6.76
N HIS A 46 -1.35 12.12 7.41
CA HIS A 46 -1.26 12.13 8.88
C HIS A 46 0.20 12.09 9.32
N PRO A 47 0.93 13.18 9.10
CA PRO A 47 2.37 13.17 9.41
C PRO A 47 2.67 12.97 10.89
N GLU A 48 1.74 13.33 11.77
CA GLU A 48 1.95 13.17 13.20
C GLU A 48 1.70 11.76 13.69
N ARG A 49 1.21 10.89 12.84
CA ARG A 49 0.88 9.52 13.21
C ARG A 49 2.07 8.63 13.01
N LYS A 50 2.98 8.55 13.67
CA LYS A 50 4.13 7.68 13.44
C LYS A 50 3.98 6.29 14.03
#